data_e788c5e80e1c6f352b6c0d32049768e2
#
_entry.id   e788c5e80e1c6f352b6c0d32049768e2
#
_cell.length_a   1.000
_cell.length_b   1.000
_cell.length_c   1.000
_cell.angle_alpha   90.00
_cell.angle_beta   90.00
_cell.angle_gamma   90.00
#
_symmetry.space_group_name_H-M   'P 1'
#
loop_
_entity.id
_entity.type
_entity.pdbx_description
1 polymer ?
#
loop_
_entity_poly.entity_id
_entity_poly.type
_entity_poly.pdbx_seq_one_letter_code
_entity_poly.pdbx_strand_id
1 'polypeptide(L)'
;SITRKGYKLLAYPEHLNTYAVKSHLNTKLIGKNLTVLDSVTSTNDYLKILGANGCESGTLVASREQTNGKGRLGRVWQTKKDDGIAFSFLLRPDLAPNEITGITPLAGLAVCKAIKDYTGIDCKIKWPNDIIAGHKKLVGILTELSAEFSAVEYTITGIGINVEHTEFPEEIAHKATSIFLETGKHIDRNEFLAVVIEY
;
A
#
# COMPACT_ATOMS: atom_id res chain seq x y z
N SER A 1 21.34 -16.61 -20.97
CA SER A 1 22.41 -15.78 -21.54
C SER A 1 22.67 -16.21 -22.99
N ILE A 2 22.81 -15.25 -23.87
CA ILE A 2 23.24 -15.52 -25.24
C ILE A 2 24.70 -15.11 -25.31
N THR A 3 25.58 -16.07 -25.48
CA THR A 3 27.03 -15.85 -25.51
C THR A 3 27.35 -14.73 -26.52
N ARG A 4 28.04 -13.65 -26.08
CA ARG A 4 28.44 -12.48 -26.85
C ARG A 4 27.30 -11.54 -27.32
N LYS A 5 26.03 -11.74 -26.93
CA LYS A 5 24.89 -10.88 -27.31
C LYS A 5 24.20 -10.19 -26.13
N GLY A 6 24.72 -10.35 -24.90
CA GLY A 6 24.18 -9.75 -23.67
C GLY A 6 23.18 -10.63 -22.95
N TYR A 7 22.40 -10.01 -22.06
CA TYR A 7 21.41 -10.68 -21.22
C TYR A 7 20.01 -10.18 -21.61
N LYS A 8 19.04 -11.09 -21.56
CA LYS A 8 17.61 -10.77 -21.70
C LYS A 8 16.89 -11.16 -20.40
N LEU A 9 16.16 -10.21 -19.81
CA LEU A 9 15.24 -10.51 -18.72
C LEU A 9 14.11 -11.39 -19.27
N LEU A 10 13.86 -12.54 -18.64
CA LEU A 10 12.81 -13.48 -19.06
C LEU A 10 11.55 -13.30 -18.23
N ALA A 11 11.69 -13.09 -16.92
CA ALA A 11 10.59 -12.84 -16.00
C ALA A 11 11.10 -12.12 -14.75
N TYR A 12 10.21 -11.44 -14.06
CA TYR A 12 10.43 -10.96 -12.70
C TYR A 12 10.07 -12.05 -11.68
N PRO A 13 10.59 -11.97 -10.43
CA PRO A 13 10.13 -12.83 -9.34
C PRO A 13 8.64 -12.60 -9.07
N GLU A 14 7.92 -13.65 -8.67
CA GLU A 14 6.49 -13.56 -8.30
C GLU A 14 6.23 -12.72 -7.06
N HIS A 15 7.22 -12.64 -6.15
CA HIS A 15 7.13 -11.79 -4.97
C HIS A 15 7.29 -10.31 -5.31
N LEU A 16 6.78 -9.46 -4.43
CA LEU A 16 6.87 -8.01 -4.56
C LEU A 16 8.34 -7.58 -4.71
N ASN A 17 8.62 -6.78 -5.74
CA ASN A 17 9.99 -6.41 -6.11
C ASN A 17 10.02 -5.00 -6.71
N THR A 18 11.00 -4.18 -6.29
CA THR A 18 11.15 -2.80 -6.73
C THR A 18 11.19 -2.64 -8.26
N TYR A 19 11.93 -3.50 -8.94
CA TYR A 19 12.10 -3.39 -10.40
C TYR A 19 10.86 -3.88 -11.15
N ALA A 20 10.21 -4.93 -10.64
CA ALA A 20 8.97 -5.43 -11.21
C ALA A 20 7.85 -4.39 -11.10
N VAL A 21 7.63 -3.80 -9.93
CA VAL A 21 6.64 -2.71 -9.77
C VAL A 21 6.96 -1.54 -10.70
N LYS A 22 8.23 -1.08 -10.71
CA LYS A 22 8.65 0.03 -11.58
C LYS A 22 8.46 -0.25 -13.08
N SER A 23 8.51 -1.50 -13.52
CA SER A 23 8.29 -1.84 -14.93
C SER A 23 6.84 -1.66 -15.40
N HIS A 24 5.90 -1.66 -14.46
CA HIS A 24 4.47 -1.42 -14.70
C HIS A 24 4.04 0.01 -14.39
N LEU A 25 4.89 0.80 -13.69
CA LEU A 25 4.54 2.08 -13.14
C LEU A 25 4.78 3.23 -14.12
N ASN A 26 3.75 4.04 -14.37
CA ASN A 26 3.82 5.26 -15.18
C ASN A 26 3.28 6.47 -14.40
N THR A 27 3.89 6.78 -13.26
CA THR A 27 3.45 7.84 -12.35
C THR A 27 4.23 9.15 -12.55
N LYS A 28 3.59 10.26 -12.18
CA LYS A 28 4.24 11.59 -12.19
C LYS A 28 4.84 11.96 -10.83
N LEU A 29 4.33 11.45 -9.74
CA LEU A 29 4.72 11.83 -8.38
C LEU A 29 4.92 10.62 -7.47
N ILE A 30 3.84 9.96 -7.04
CA ILE A 30 3.91 8.87 -6.06
C ILE A 30 4.59 7.65 -6.70
N GLY A 31 5.64 7.13 -6.03
CA GLY A 31 6.36 5.94 -6.50
C GLY A 31 7.54 6.20 -7.42
N LYS A 32 7.87 7.45 -7.80
CA LYS A 32 9.13 7.75 -8.50
C LYS A 32 10.33 7.24 -7.69
N ASN A 33 10.35 7.54 -6.40
CA ASN A 33 11.29 6.99 -5.43
C ASN A 33 10.61 5.83 -4.71
N LEU A 34 10.63 4.64 -5.34
CA LEU A 34 10.00 3.42 -4.82
C LEU A 34 11.08 2.44 -4.35
N THR A 35 10.87 1.90 -3.15
CA THR A 35 11.67 0.81 -2.57
C THR A 35 10.74 -0.27 -2.05
N VAL A 36 11.04 -1.55 -2.36
CA VAL A 36 10.39 -2.71 -1.77
C VAL A 36 11.37 -3.37 -0.80
N LEU A 37 10.95 -3.52 0.45
CA LEU A 37 11.71 -4.17 1.52
C LEU A 37 11.24 -5.63 1.68
N ASP A 38 12.16 -6.50 2.05
CA ASP A 38 11.85 -7.91 2.31
C ASP A 38 11.02 -8.05 3.61
N SER A 39 11.43 -7.33 4.66
CA SER A 39 10.71 -7.23 5.93
C SER A 39 10.98 -5.88 6.58
N VAL A 40 10.02 -5.35 7.31
CA VAL A 40 10.12 -4.11 8.09
C VAL A 40 9.16 -4.16 9.28
N THR A 41 9.41 -3.40 10.32
CA THR A 41 8.45 -3.27 11.43
C THR A 41 7.13 -2.65 10.95
N SER A 42 7.22 -1.48 10.29
CA SER A 42 6.10 -0.75 9.69
C SER A 42 6.61 0.12 8.56
N THR A 43 5.94 0.10 7.41
CA THR A 43 6.25 0.99 6.28
C THR A 43 6.04 2.46 6.62
N ASN A 44 5.05 2.78 7.47
CA ASN A 44 4.85 4.14 7.98
C ASN A 44 6.04 4.59 8.84
N ASP A 45 6.52 3.75 9.77
CA ASP A 45 7.64 4.12 10.64
C ASP A 45 8.93 4.29 9.85
N TYR A 46 9.14 3.44 8.84
CA TYR A 46 10.28 3.58 7.95
C TYR A 46 10.25 4.90 7.19
N LEU A 47 9.08 5.28 6.65
CA LEU A 47 8.91 6.57 5.97
C LEU A 47 9.00 7.77 6.91
N LYS A 48 8.63 7.65 8.20
CA LYS A 48 8.88 8.72 9.19
C LYS A 48 10.35 9.05 9.31
N ILE A 49 11.20 8.01 9.34
CA ILE A 49 12.66 8.21 9.41
C ILE A 49 13.14 8.89 8.12
N LEU A 50 12.68 8.46 6.95
CA LEU A 50 13.06 9.08 5.68
C LEU A 50 12.52 10.51 5.56
N GLY A 51 11.29 10.77 6.04
CA GLY A 51 10.66 12.09 6.05
C GLY A 51 11.40 13.10 6.91
N ALA A 52 11.81 12.70 8.12
CA ALA A 52 12.64 13.50 9.01
C ALA A 52 14.03 13.79 8.41
N ASN A 53 14.55 12.90 7.55
CA ASN A 53 15.79 13.09 6.81
C ASN A 53 15.59 13.80 5.46
N GLY A 54 14.42 14.38 5.19
CA GLY A 54 14.19 15.24 4.03
C GLY A 54 13.90 14.50 2.73
N CYS A 55 13.41 13.25 2.72
CA CYS A 55 13.05 12.58 1.49
C CYS A 55 11.98 13.36 0.70
N GLU A 56 11.99 13.21 -0.60
CA GLU A 56 11.11 13.92 -1.52
C GLU A 56 9.64 13.49 -1.39
N SER A 57 8.74 14.44 -1.70
CA SER A 57 7.31 14.16 -1.86
C SER A 57 7.09 13.08 -2.94
N GLY A 58 6.20 12.12 -2.67
CA GLY A 58 5.96 10.98 -3.55
C GLY A 58 6.87 9.77 -3.29
N THR A 59 7.81 9.86 -2.32
CA THR A 59 8.59 8.69 -1.90
C THR A 59 7.66 7.59 -1.37
N LEU A 60 7.84 6.36 -1.86
CA LEU A 60 7.03 5.20 -1.54
C LEU A 60 7.89 4.03 -1.05
N VAL A 61 7.44 3.43 0.03
CA VAL A 61 8.03 2.19 0.57
C VAL A 61 6.95 1.12 0.62
N ALA A 62 7.21 -0.02 0.02
CA ALA A 62 6.40 -1.22 0.16
C ALA A 62 7.19 -2.31 0.89
N SER A 63 6.52 -3.29 1.45
CA SER A 63 7.18 -4.41 2.11
C SER A 63 6.43 -5.71 1.86
N ARG A 64 7.18 -6.81 1.74
CA ARG A 64 6.63 -8.16 1.65
C ARG A 64 6.10 -8.65 2.99
N GLU A 65 6.64 -8.12 4.11
CA GLU A 65 6.25 -8.46 5.47
C GLU A 65 6.29 -7.24 6.38
N GLN A 66 5.28 -7.06 7.23
CA GLN A 66 5.34 -6.15 8.36
C GLN A 66 5.27 -6.94 9.66
N THR A 67 6.32 -6.84 10.49
CA THR A 67 6.40 -7.54 11.78
C THR A 67 5.61 -6.82 12.89
N ASN A 68 5.37 -5.53 12.73
CA ASN A 68 4.59 -4.70 13.67
C ASN A 68 3.82 -3.58 12.92
N GLY A 69 3.07 -3.98 11.90
CA GLY A 69 2.27 -3.04 11.12
C GLY A 69 1.20 -2.36 11.97
N LYS A 70 0.94 -1.08 11.68
CA LYS A 70 0.08 -0.21 12.48
C LYS A 70 -1.29 0.00 11.85
N GLY A 71 -2.31 0.01 12.70
CA GLY A 71 -3.65 0.47 12.40
C GLY A 71 -4.05 1.63 13.33
N ARG A 72 -5.23 2.19 13.13
CA ARG A 72 -5.77 3.27 13.97
C ARG A 72 -5.98 2.79 15.41
N LEU A 73 -5.85 3.74 16.35
CA LEU A 73 -6.11 3.52 17.78
C LEU A 73 -5.28 2.37 18.38
N GLY A 74 -4.02 2.24 17.98
CA GLY A 74 -3.11 1.23 18.50
C GLY A 74 -3.37 -0.21 18.01
N ARG A 75 -4.29 -0.40 17.06
CA ARG A 75 -4.52 -1.72 16.46
C ARG A 75 -3.33 -2.15 15.61
N VAL A 76 -3.16 -3.44 15.47
CA VAL A 76 -2.10 -4.03 14.64
C VAL A 76 -2.66 -4.38 13.26
N TRP A 77 -1.90 -4.07 12.22
CA TRP A 77 -2.11 -4.58 10.87
C TRP A 77 -1.06 -5.66 10.59
N GLN A 78 -1.47 -6.91 10.58
CA GLN A 78 -0.57 -8.02 10.29
C GLN A 78 -0.47 -8.24 8.79
N THR A 79 0.76 -8.37 8.29
CA THR A 79 1.05 -8.78 6.92
C THR A 79 2.08 -9.89 6.99
N LYS A 80 1.64 -11.14 6.85
CA LYS A 80 2.57 -12.27 6.69
C LYS A 80 3.31 -12.11 5.37
N LYS A 81 4.50 -12.69 5.31
CA LYS A 81 5.34 -12.60 4.12
C LYS A 81 4.59 -13.09 2.89
N ASP A 82 4.49 -12.23 1.91
CA ASP A 82 3.87 -12.48 0.60
C ASP A 82 2.35 -12.75 0.60
N ASP A 83 1.63 -12.58 1.72
CA ASP A 83 0.18 -12.76 1.76
C ASP A 83 -0.61 -11.51 1.34
N GLY A 84 -0.02 -10.34 1.47
CA GLY A 84 -0.66 -9.07 1.16
C GLY A 84 0.28 -8.07 0.52
N ILE A 85 -0.24 -6.87 0.34
CA ILE A 85 0.54 -5.69 -0.02
C ILE A 85 0.45 -4.69 1.12
N ALA A 86 1.59 -4.34 1.70
CA ALA A 86 1.72 -3.25 2.65
C ALA A 86 2.66 -2.19 2.06
N PHE A 87 2.16 -0.98 1.91
CA PHE A 87 2.97 0.13 1.41
C PHE A 87 2.54 1.44 2.05
N SER A 88 3.45 2.39 2.03
CA SER A 88 3.20 3.76 2.48
C SER A 88 3.84 4.74 1.51
N PHE A 89 3.23 5.90 1.36
CA PHE A 89 3.81 7.02 0.62
C PHE A 89 3.80 8.29 1.45
N LEU A 90 4.78 9.15 1.18
CA LEU A 90 4.95 10.43 1.84
C LEU A 90 4.59 11.56 0.87
N LEU A 91 3.81 12.53 1.35
CA LEU A 91 3.55 13.78 0.65
C LEU A 91 3.96 14.97 1.53
N ARG A 92 4.41 16.04 0.87
CA ARG A 92 4.67 17.35 1.49
C ARG A 92 3.70 18.37 0.90
N PRO A 93 2.42 18.35 1.36
CA PRO A 93 1.42 19.27 0.84
C PRO A 93 1.59 20.65 1.45
N ASP A 94 1.35 21.68 0.66
CA ASP A 94 1.19 23.05 1.15
C ASP A 94 -0.27 23.26 1.62
N LEU A 95 -0.60 22.64 2.75
CA LEU A 95 -1.95 22.61 3.32
C LEU A 95 -1.88 22.84 4.84
N ALA A 96 -2.93 23.43 5.38
CA ALA A 96 -3.10 23.49 6.82
C ALA A 96 -3.49 22.12 7.42
N PRO A 97 -3.18 21.86 8.71
CA PRO A 97 -3.47 20.56 9.34
C PRO A 97 -4.95 20.11 9.27
N ASN A 98 -5.90 21.04 9.25
CA ASN A 98 -7.33 20.75 9.12
C ASN A 98 -7.73 20.31 7.70
N GLU A 99 -6.96 20.64 6.68
CA GLU A 99 -7.21 20.29 5.27
C GLU A 99 -6.71 18.88 4.92
N ILE A 100 -5.79 18.32 5.73
CA ILE A 100 -5.21 16.98 5.54
C ILE A 100 -6.25 15.86 5.65
N THR A 101 -7.38 16.10 6.32
CA THR A 101 -8.43 15.08 6.54
C THR A 101 -8.98 14.47 5.26
N GLY A 102 -8.86 15.15 4.12
CA GLY A 102 -9.25 14.67 2.79
C GLY A 102 -8.34 13.58 2.20
N ILE A 103 -7.08 13.46 2.65
CA ILE A 103 -6.12 12.51 2.05
C ILE A 103 -6.56 11.05 2.22
N THR A 104 -7.03 10.67 3.40
CA THR A 104 -7.48 9.27 3.66
C THR A 104 -8.64 8.85 2.76
N PRO A 105 -9.75 9.59 2.64
CA PRO A 105 -10.84 9.22 1.73
C PRO A 105 -10.46 9.29 0.26
N LEU A 106 -9.58 10.19 -0.17
CA LEU A 106 -9.06 10.22 -1.54
C LEU A 106 -8.26 8.97 -1.85
N ALA A 107 -7.33 8.58 -0.98
CA ALA A 107 -6.60 7.32 -1.10
C ALA A 107 -7.57 6.12 -1.11
N GLY A 108 -8.61 6.14 -0.26
CA GLY A 108 -9.65 5.12 -0.26
C GLY A 108 -10.39 5.00 -1.59
N LEU A 109 -10.73 6.13 -2.21
CA LEU A 109 -11.40 6.15 -3.52
C LEU A 109 -10.49 5.60 -4.63
N ALA A 110 -9.23 6.01 -4.65
CA ALA A 110 -8.22 5.51 -5.59
C ALA A 110 -8.08 3.99 -5.48
N VAL A 111 -7.88 3.47 -4.27
CA VAL A 111 -7.75 2.03 -4.03
C VAL A 111 -9.03 1.27 -4.40
N CYS A 112 -10.23 1.78 -4.08
CA CYS A 112 -11.49 1.15 -4.50
C CYS A 112 -11.59 1.02 -6.02
N LYS A 113 -11.24 2.07 -6.76
CA LYS A 113 -11.25 2.06 -8.23
C LYS A 113 -10.25 1.05 -8.77
N ALA A 114 -9.00 1.08 -8.29
CA ALA A 114 -7.97 0.15 -8.71
C ALA A 114 -8.38 -1.30 -8.47
N ILE A 115 -8.93 -1.63 -7.29
CA ILE A 115 -9.44 -2.97 -7.00
C ILE A 115 -10.55 -3.36 -7.97
N LYS A 116 -11.53 -2.49 -8.19
CA LYS A 116 -12.64 -2.78 -9.09
C LYS A 116 -12.18 -3.05 -10.52
N ASP A 117 -11.31 -2.19 -11.06
CA ASP A 117 -10.87 -2.28 -12.45
C ASP A 117 -9.93 -3.47 -12.68
N TYR A 118 -9.10 -3.80 -11.68
CA TYR A 118 -8.16 -4.92 -11.79
C TYR A 118 -8.77 -6.29 -11.47
N THR A 119 -9.66 -6.36 -10.49
CA THR A 119 -10.18 -7.63 -9.95
C THR A 119 -11.66 -7.87 -10.22
N GLY A 120 -12.43 -6.82 -10.53
CA GLY A 120 -13.89 -6.87 -10.64
C GLY A 120 -14.63 -6.80 -9.30
N ILE A 121 -13.94 -6.77 -8.16
CA ILE A 121 -14.56 -6.71 -6.83
C ILE A 121 -15.23 -5.36 -6.63
N ASP A 122 -16.52 -5.35 -6.24
CA ASP A 122 -17.25 -4.13 -5.90
C ASP A 122 -16.97 -3.72 -4.44
N CYS A 123 -16.05 -2.76 -4.28
CA CYS A 123 -15.61 -2.27 -2.99
C CYS A 123 -16.38 -1.02 -2.56
N LYS A 124 -16.49 -0.84 -1.24
CA LYS A 124 -17.06 0.37 -0.62
C LYS A 124 -16.13 0.90 0.47
N ILE A 125 -16.10 2.23 0.60
CA ILE A 125 -15.39 2.88 1.71
C ILE A 125 -16.28 2.78 2.96
N LYS A 126 -15.76 2.10 3.97
CA LYS A 126 -16.30 2.13 5.32
C LYS A 126 -15.56 3.22 6.09
N TRP A 127 -16.25 4.35 6.24
CA TRP A 127 -15.69 5.52 6.92
C TRP A 127 -15.11 5.17 8.30
N PRO A 128 -13.97 5.76 8.67
CA PRO A 128 -13.23 6.77 7.89
C PRO A 128 -12.03 6.20 7.10
N ASN A 129 -11.67 4.93 7.20
CA ASN A 129 -10.35 4.45 6.76
C ASN A 129 -10.28 2.98 6.33
N ASP A 130 -11.41 2.31 6.20
CA ASP A 130 -11.46 0.92 5.77
C ASP A 130 -12.12 0.79 4.40
N ILE A 131 -11.66 -0.16 3.60
CA ILE A 131 -12.34 -0.58 2.37
C ILE A 131 -12.90 -1.99 2.62
N ILE A 132 -14.15 -2.18 2.26
CA ILE A 132 -14.87 -3.45 2.44
C ILE A 132 -15.33 -4.01 1.10
N ALA A 133 -15.29 -5.33 0.98
CA ALA A 133 -16.01 -6.11 -0.02
C ALA A 133 -17.18 -6.80 0.70
N GLY A 134 -18.42 -6.55 0.22
CA GLY A 134 -19.60 -6.93 1.00
C GLY A 134 -19.60 -6.27 2.38
N HIS A 135 -19.40 -7.07 3.44
CA HIS A 135 -19.34 -6.60 4.84
C HIS A 135 -17.95 -6.80 5.48
N LYS A 136 -17.01 -7.40 4.75
CA LYS A 136 -15.70 -7.79 5.26
C LYS A 136 -14.63 -6.80 4.84
N LYS A 137 -13.70 -6.51 5.75
CA LYS A 137 -12.59 -5.61 5.52
C LYS A 137 -11.56 -6.24 4.58
N LEU A 138 -11.29 -5.55 3.48
CA LEU A 138 -10.30 -5.92 2.47
C LEU A 138 -9.03 -5.08 2.60
N VAL A 139 -9.20 -3.76 2.91
CA VAL A 139 -8.09 -2.81 3.01
C VAL A 139 -8.22 -1.96 4.26
N GLY A 140 -7.07 -1.63 4.86
CA GLY A 140 -6.95 -0.62 5.91
C GLY A 140 -6.03 0.52 5.47
N ILE A 141 -6.42 1.75 5.79
CA ILE A 141 -5.65 2.97 5.48
C ILE A 141 -5.32 3.68 6.79
N LEU A 142 -4.09 4.13 6.94
CA LEU A 142 -3.63 4.90 8.08
C LEU A 142 -2.83 6.12 7.60
N THR A 143 -3.41 7.31 7.72
CA THR A 143 -2.70 8.56 7.48
C THR A 143 -2.21 9.13 8.80
N GLU A 144 -0.91 9.42 8.86
CA GLU A 144 -0.23 10.09 9.96
C GLU A 144 0.40 11.38 9.43
N LEU A 145 0.49 12.39 10.27
CA LEU A 145 1.08 13.66 9.87
C LEU A 145 2.23 14.05 10.82
N SER A 146 3.22 14.75 10.27
CA SER A 146 4.20 15.54 11.01
C SER A 146 3.89 17.01 10.76
N ALA A 147 3.79 17.78 11.84
CA ALA A 147 3.53 19.20 11.78
C ALA A 147 4.36 19.93 12.84
N GLU A 148 4.91 21.08 12.46
CA GLU A 148 5.51 22.04 13.40
C GLU A 148 4.67 23.32 13.42
N PHE A 149 4.35 23.78 14.63
CA PHE A 149 3.49 24.94 14.86
C PHE A 149 2.14 24.81 14.16
N SER A 150 1.95 25.50 13.04
CA SER A 150 0.70 25.49 12.25
C SER A 150 0.87 24.97 10.83
N ALA A 151 2.07 24.49 10.47
CA ALA A 151 2.38 24.01 9.13
C ALA A 151 2.60 22.50 9.11
N VAL A 152 2.08 21.85 8.07
CA VAL A 152 2.32 20.43 7.83
C VAL A 152 3.67 20.26 7.16
N GLU A 153 4.58 19.52 7.78
CA GLU A 153 5.87 19.18 7.17
C GLU A 153 5.70 18.07 6.12
N TYR A 154 5.02 17.02 6.50
CA TYR A 154 4.67 15.91 5.62
C TYR A 154 3.52 15.08 6.18
N THR A 155 2.88 14.34 5.29
CA THR A 155 1.94 13.28 5.65
C THR A 155 2.48 11.93 5.17
N ILE A 156 2.16 10.88 5.92
CA ILE A 156 2.44 9.50 5.51
C ILE A 156 1.12 8.75 5.48
N THR A 157 0.78 8.21 4.32
CA THR A 157 -0.40 7.37 4.16
C THR A 157 0.03 5.94 3.93
N GLY A 158 -0.25 5.09 4.92
CA GLY A 158 -0.05 3.65 4.85
C GLY A 158 -1.32 2.94 4.39
N ILE A 159 -1.15 1.98 3.51
CA ILE A 159 -2.22 1.15 2.94
C ILE A 159 -1.82 -0.30 3.05
N GLY A 160 -2.69 -1.09 3.70
CA GLY A 160 -2.56 -2.54 3.77
C GLY A 160 -3.71 -3.21 3.01
N ILE A 161 -3.40 -4.05 2.04
CA ILE A 161 -4.35 -4.78 1.21
C ILE A 161 -4.19 -6.28 1.46
N ASN A 162 -5.26 -6.95 1.84
CA ASN A 162 -5.28 -8.40 1.93
C ASN A 162 -5.40 -9.00 0.52
N VAL A 163 -4.39 -9.72 0.06
CA VAL A 163 -4.35 -10.26 -1.31
C VAL A 163 -4.53 -11.76 -1.32
N GLU A 164 -3.54 -12.52 -0.83
CA GLU A 164 -3.48 -13.99 -0.92
C GLU A 164 -3.97 -14.71 0.35
N HIS A 165 -4.39 -13.97 1.39
CA HIS A 165 -4.86 -14.60 2.62
C HIS A 165 -6.00 -15.57 2.34
N THR A 166 -5.83 -16.83 2.76
CA THR A 166 -6.85 -17.89 2.68
C THR A 166 -7.61 -18.04 3.98
N GLU A 167 -7.01 -17.57 5.09
CA GLU A 167 -7.57 -17.63 6.44
C GLU A 167 -7.15 -16.40 7.26
N PHE A 168 -7.92 -16.10 8.27
CA PHE A 168 -7.67 -15.02 9.23
C PHE A 168 -7.78 -15.57 10.66
N PRO A 169 -7.11 -14.93 11.66
CA PRO A 169 -7.33 -15.25 13.06
C PRO A 169 -8.82 -15.24 13.42
N GLU A 170 -9.24 -16.16 14.29
CA GLU A 170 -10.66 -16.40 14.63
C GLU A 170 -11.39 -15.11 15.04
N GLU A 171 -10.72 -14.22 15.76
CA GLU A 171 -11.27 -12.95 16.26
C GLU A 171 -11.62 -11.97 15.13
N ILE A 172 -11.05 -12.14 13.94
CA ILE A 172 -11.28 -11.26 12.79
C ILE A 172 -11.81 -12.00 11.54
N ALA A 173 -11.85 -13.33 11.54
CA ALA A 173 -12.26 -14.13 10.37
C ALA A 173 -13.67 -13.77 9.86
N HIS A 174 -14.58 -13.42 10.76
CA HIS A 174 -15.94 -13.02 10.42
C HIS A 174 -16.04 -11.64 9.74
N LYS A 175 -15.01 -10.79 9.86
CA LYS A 175 -15.01 -9.39 9.42
C LYS A 175 -13.86 -9.03 8.49
N ALA A 176 -13.00 -9.98 8.11
CA ALA A 176 -11.89 -9.79 7.18
C ALA A 176 -12.07 -10.65 5.93
N THR A 177 -11.51 -10.18 4.80
CA THR A 177 -11.45 -10.90 3.54
C THR A 177 -10.19 -10.52 2.77
N SER A 178 -9.94 -11.21 1.65
CA SER A 178 -8.82 -10.98 0.74
C SER A 178 -9.29 -10.98 -0.71
N ILE A 179 -8.46 -10.50 -1.63
CA ILE A 179 -8.74 -10.59 -3.06
C ILE A 179 -8.93 -12.05 -3.49
N PHE A 180 -8.07 -12.95 -2.99
CA PHE A 180 -8.19 -14.38 -3.27
C PHE A 180 -9.52 -14.97 -2.78
N LEU A 181 -9.95 -14.68 -1.56
CA LEU A 181 -11.22 -15.18 -1.02
C LEU A 181 -12.45 -14.65 -1.77
N GLU A 182 -12.39 -13.43 -2.30
CA GLU A 182 -13.50 -12.84 -3.06
C GLU A 182 -13.55 -13.30 -4.52
N THR A 183 -12.40 -13.65 -5.12
CA THR A 183 -12.32 -13.94 -6.57
C THR A 183 -11.96 -15.38 -6.89
N GLY A 184 -11.32 -16.11 -5.98
CA GLY A 184 -10.70 -17.42 -6.22
C GLY A 184 -9.46 -17.35 -7.12
N LYS A 185 -8.91 -16.16 -7.39
CA LYS A 185 -7.80 -15.97 -8.33
C LYS A 185 -6.57 -15.37 -7.64
N HIS A 186 -5.40 -15.88 -8.00
CA HIS A 186 -4.13 -15.24 -7.71
C HIS A 186 -3.91 -14.07 -8.64
N ILE A 187 -3.29 -13.00 -8.13
CA ILE A 187 -2.98 -11.80 -8.90
C ILE A 187 -1.48 -11.48 -8.88
N ASP A 188 -0.99 -10.83 -9.94
CA ASP A 188 0.36 -10.26 -9.91
C ASP A 188 0.38 -9.03 -9.00
N ARG A 189 1.02 -9.18 -7.82
CA ARG A 189 1.11 -8.11 -6.83
C ARG A 189 1.96 -6.93 -7.28
N ASN A 190 2.92 -7.14 -8.18
CA ASN A 190 3.76 -6.08 -8.72
C ASN A 190 2.96 -5.18 -9.66
N GLU A 191 2.24 -5.80 -10.60
CA GLU A 191 1.35 -5.09 -11.51
C GLU A 191 0.21 -4.41 -10.74
N PHE A 192 -0.43 -5.13 -9.82
CA PHE A 192 -1.55 -4.58 -9.04
C PHE A 192 -1.13 -3.39 -8.17
N LEU A 193 0.05 -3.44 -7.51
CA LEU A 193 0.57 -2.29 -6.76
C LEU A 193 0.79 -1.09 -7.68
N ALA A 194 1.35 -1.30 -8.88
CA ALA A 194 1.53 -0.22 -9.85
C ALA A 194 0.17 0.40 -10.25
N VAL A 195 -0.84 -0.41 -10.53
CA VAL A 195 -2.21 0.06 -10.82
C VAL A 195 -2.77 0.88 -9.66
N VAL A 196 -2.61 0.42 -8.42
CA VAL A 196 -3.08 1.16 -7.23
C VAL A 196 -2.40 2.53 -7.09
N ILE A 197 -1.12 2.62 -7.45
CA ILE A 197 -0.35 3.88 -7.36
C ILE A 197 -0.78 4.88 -8.46
N GLU A 198 -1.21 4.40 -9.61
CA GLU A 198 -1.58 5.24 -10.76
C GLU A 198 -2.95 5.92 -10.64
N TYR A 199 -3.84 5.38 -9.79
CA TYR A 199 -5.12 5.99 -9.46
C TYR A 199 -4.98 7.13 -8.45
#